data_a0017b22912cd398c4e2a460e988a34e
#
_entry.id   a0017b22912cd398c4e2a460e988a34e
#
_cell.length_a   1.000
_cell.length_b   1.000
_cell.length_c   1.000
_cell.angle_alpha   90.00
_cell.angle_beta   90.00
_cell.angle_gamma   90.00
#
_symmetry.space_group_name_H-M   'P 1'
#
loop_
_entity.id
_entity.type
_entity.pdbx_description
1 polymer ?
#
loop_
_entity_poly.entity_id
_entity_poly.type
_entity_poly.pdbx_seq_one_letter_code
_entity_poly.pdbx_strand_id
1 'polypeptide(L)'
;MITFNEALQIISDNARPLDAETIPLFQALNRVLAEDIFSDTDLPPFNKSAMDGFACKREDLPGPLKVVDEIPAGKSSAVILHKGECARIMTGAPVPEGADMVFMIEYHEVNADGMVSFKGQTTASNICLMGEDVKAGDLILKQGKLLKSHEIAILAGAGKEWVKVTKQP
;
A
#
# COMPACT_ATOMS: atom_id res chain seq x y z
N MET A 1 16.03 -53.66 7.18
CA MET A 1 15.99 -52.32 7.80
C MET A 1 15.84 -51.35 6.63
N ILE A 2 14.83 -50.49 6.63
CA ILE A 2 14.66 -49.47 5.59
C ILE A 2 15.63 -48.30 5.83
N THR A 3 16.06 -47.64 4.78
CA THR A 3 16.89 -46.43 4.85
C THR A 3 16.03 -45.21 5.23
N PHE A 4 16.68 -44.10 5.63
CA PHE A 4 16.00 -42.86 5.93
C PHE A 4 15.18 -42.34 4.72
N ASN A 5 15.76 -42.42 3.52
CA ASN A 5 15.10 -41.96 2.30
C ASN A 5 13.88 -42.81 1.93
N GLU A 6 13.97 -44.15 2.10
CA GLU A 6 12.83 -45.05 1.90
C GLU A 6 11.71 -44.76 2.90
N ALA A 7 12.05 -44.51 4.18
CA ALA A 7 11.06 -44.15 5.19
C ALA A 7 10.37 -42.83 4.88
N LEU A 8 11.13 -41.80 4.47
CA LEU A 8 10.61 -40.50 4.07
C LEU A 8 9.69 -40.63 2.86
N GLN A 9 10.06 -41.43 1.87
CA GLN A 9 9.25 -41.69 0.68
C GLN A 9 7.92 -42.35 1.05
N ILE A 10 7.96 -43.37 1.91
CA ILE A 10 6.74 -44.05 2.38
C ILE A 10 5.79 -43.06 3.12
N ILE A 11 6.32 -42.19 3.97
CA ILE A 11 5.52 -41.16 4.66
C ILE A 11 4.89 -40.23 3.63
N SER A 12 5.67 -39.71 2.68
CA SER A 12 5.19 -38.76 1.67
C SER A 12 4.10 -39.37 0.78
N ASP A 13 4.27 -40.65 0.38
CA ASP A 13 3.31 -41.34 -0.49
C ASP A 13 1.98 -41.66 0.23
N ASN A 14 1.99 -41.72 1.56
CA ASN A 14 0.82 -41.99 2.37
C ASN A 14 0.23 -40.72 3.05
N ALA A 15 0.93 -39.59 2.98
CA ALA A 15 0.43 -38.32 3.48
C ALA A 15 -0.76 -37.84 2.63
N ARG A 16 -1.85 -37.49 3.28
CA ARG A 16 -3.02 -36.89 2.61
C ARG A 16 -3.32 -35.54 3.22
N PRO A 17 -3.59 -34.50 2.42
CA PRO A 17 -4.06 -33.22 2.94
C PRO A 17 -5.39 -33.43 3.65
N LEU A 18 -5.56 -32.79 4.78
CA LEU A 18 -6.85 -32.74 5.49
C LEU A 18 -7.84 -31.85 4.72
N ASP A 19 -9.13 -32.05 4.97
CA ASP A 19 -10.17 -31.20 4.42
C ASP A 19 -9.93 -29.73 4.77
N ALA A 20 -10.53 -28.84 3.99
CA ALA A 20 -10.51 -27.41 4.27
C ALA A 20 -11.77 -26.95 5.00
N GLU A 21 -11.66 -25.86 5.74
CA GLU A 21 -12.75 -25.13 6.38
C GLU A 21 -12.54 -23.62 6.24
N THR A 22 -13.61 -22.85 6.24
CA THR A 22 -13.55 -21.38 6.20
C THR A 22 -13.72 -20.85 7.62
N ILE A 23 -12.77 -20.02 8.06
CA ILE A 23 -12.76 -19.45 9.42
C ILE A 23 -12.52 -17.94 9.36
N PRO A 24 -12.95 -17.19 10.40
CA PRO A 24 -12.58 -15.77 10.51
C PRO A 24 -11.07 -15.59 10.58
N LEU A 25 -10.56 -14.53 9.96
CA LEU A 25 -9.12 -14.26 9.87
C LEU A 25 -8.43 -14.24 11.26
N PHE A 26 -9.09 -13.67 12.29
CA PHE A 26 -8.52 -13.61 13.64
C PHE A 26 -8.32 -14.99 14.32
N GLN A 27 -8.93 -16.06 13.78
CA GLN A 27 -8.75 -17.44 14.24
C GLN A 27 -7.73 -18.21 13.39
N ALA A 28 -7.20 -17.57 12.34
CA ALA A 28 -6.34 -18.27 11.37
C ALA A 28 -4.86 -18.34 11.77
N LEU A 29 -4.46 -17.76 12.90
CA LEU A 29 -3.08 -17.82 13.35
C LEU A 29 -2.64 -19.28 13.56
N ASN A 30 -1.47 -19.65 13.02
CA ASN A 30 -0.89 -21.00 13.02
C ASN A 30 -1.73 -22.05 12.26
N ARG A 31 -2.66 -21.62 11.40
CA ARG A 31 -3.36 -22.50 10.46
C ARG A 31 -2.62 -22.53 9.13
N VAL A 32 -2.86 -23.54 8.33
CA VAL A 32 -2.31 -23.69 6.97
C VAL A 32 -3.34 -23.24 5.96
N LEU A 33 -2.97 -22.31 5.09
CA LEU A 33 -3.84 -21.76 4.04
C LEU A 33 -4.21 -22.86 3.02
N ALA A 34 -5.49 -23.00 2.71
CA ALA A 34 -6.02 -24.04 1.82
C ALA A 34 -6.41 -23.53 0.43
N GLU A 35 -6.12 -22.26 0.13
CA GLU A 35 -6.38 -21.62 -1.17
C GLU A 35 -5.31 -20.59 -1.48
N ASP A 36 -5.18 -20.22 -2.76
CA ASP A 36 -4.39 -19.07 -3.18
C ASP A 36 -5.18 -17.78 -2.88
N ILE A 37 -4.52 -16.78 -2.34
CA ILE A 37 -5.13 -15.49 -2.04
C ILE A 37 -4.61 -14.43 -3.00
N PHE A 38 -5.54 -13.77 -3.65
CA PHE A 38 -5.29 -12.64 -4.54
C PHE A 38 -5.77 -11.34 -3.89
N SER A 39 -5.12 -10.23 -4.24
CA SER A 39 -5.57 -8.91 -3.79
C SER A 39 -6.85 -8.51 -4.53
N ASP A 40 -7.84 -8.01 -3.81
CA ASP A 40 -9.08 -7.48 -4.40
C ASP A 40 -8.95 -5.99 -4.74
N THR A 41 -7.86 -5.35 -4.31
CA THR A 41 -7.64 -3.90 -4.44
C THR A 41 -6.18 -3.58 -4.66
N ASP A 42 -5.92 -2.41 -5.22
CA ASP A 42 -4.58 -1.84 -5.29
C ASP A 42 -4.10 -1.39 -3.89
N LEU A 43 -2.81 -1.56 -3.61
CA LEU A 43 -2.16 -1.04 -2.40
C LEU A 43 -0.93 -0.22 -2.80
N PRO A 44 -0.91 1.08 -2.49
CA PRO A 44 -2.00 1.90 -1.94
C PRO A 44 -3.17 2.04 -2.94
N PRO A 45 -4.41 2.33 -2.45
CA PRO A 45 -5.60 2.39 -3.30
C PRO A 45 -5.73 3.67 -4.14
N PHE A 46 -4.84 4.63 -3.96
CA PHE A 46 -4.74 5.90 -4.70
C PHE A 46 -3.32 6.46 -4.60
N ASN A 47 -2.97 7.39 -5.47
CA ASN A 47 -1.73 8.15 -5.37
C ASN A 47 -1.75 8.99 -4.09
N LYS A 48 -0.83 8.74 -3.17
CA LYS A 48 -0.76 9.44 -1.87
C LYS A 48 0.56 10.17 -1.70
N SER A 49 0.54 11.26 -0.93
CA SER A 49 1.77 11.94 -0.57
C SER A 49 2.62 11.09 0.37
N ALA A 50 3.90 10.97 0.07
CA ALA A 50 4.89 10.34 0.95
C ALA A 50 5.41 11.29 2.05
N MET A 51 5.20 12.59 1.91
CA MET A 51 5.73 13.63 2.78
C MET A 51 4.68 14.71 3.08
N ASP A 52 4.87 15.44 4.17
CA ASP A 52 4.17 16.70 4.39
C ASP A 52 4.79 17.77 3.49
N GLY A 53 3.97 18.54 2.80
CA GLY A 53 4.51 19.52 1.85
C GLY A 53 3.46 20.19 0.98
N PHE A 54 3.82 20.45 -0.26
CA PHE A 54 2.98 21.11 -1.24
C PHE A 54 2.93 20.31 -2.53
N ALA A 55 1.74 19.85 -2.89
CA ALA A 55 1.45 19.19 -4.17
C ALA A 55 1.36 20.25 -5.27
N CYS A 56 2.07 20.05 -6.38
CA CYS A 56 2.08 20.97 -7.51
C CYS A 56 2.49 20.26 -8.81
N LYS A 57 2.53 21.00 -9.91
CA LYS A 57 3.22 20.55 -11.13
C LYS A 57 4.71 20.82 -11.02
N ARG A 58 5.52 19.85 -11.36
CA ARG A 58 6.99 19.98 -11.38
C ARG A 58 7.47 21.13 -12.27
N GLU A 59 6.80 21.33 -13.39
CA GLU A 59 7.16 22.39 -14.35
C GLU A 59 6.97 23.82 -13.81
N ASP A 60 6.19 23.98 -12.74
CA ASP A 60 5.95 25.28 -12.11
C ASP A 60 7.00 25.66 -11.04
N LEU A 61 7.93 24.73 -10.73
CA LEU A 61 9.02 25.02 -9.80
C LEU A 61 10.09 25.94 -10.44
N PRO A 62 10.71 26.83 -9.63
CA PRO A 62 10.60 26.93 -8.17
C PRO A 62 9.40 27.75 -7.65
N GLY A 63 8.48 28.16 -8.48
CA GLY A 63 7.37 29.02 -8.12
C GLY A 63 7.59 30.49 -8.51
N PRO A 64 6.85 31.46 -7.93
CA PRO A 64 5.94 31.33 -6.78
C PRO A 64 4.60 30.66 -7.15
N LEU A 65 4.05 29.87 -6.22
CA LEU A 65 2.82 29.10 -6.35
C LEU A 65 1.75 29.61 -5.37
N LYS A 66 0.51 29.72 -5.87
CA LYS A 66 -0.64 30.08 -5.02
C LYS A 66 -1.17 28.83 -4.33
N VAL A 67 -1.28 28.87 -3.00
CA VAL A 67 -1.93 27.79 -2.24
C VAL A 67 -3.46 27.93 -2.41
N VAL A 68 -4.08 26.92 -3.00
CA VAL A 68 -5.52 26.91 -3.32
C VAL A 68 -6.32 25.94 -2.46
N ASP A 69 -5.65 25.01 -1.76
CA ASP A 69 -6.29 24.03 -0.88
C ASP A 69 -5.32 23.53 0.20
N GLU A 70 -5.90 22.90 1.26
CA GLU A 70 -5.17 22.19 2.30
C GLU A 70 -5.80 20.81 2.50
N ILE A 71 -5.01 19.74 2.26
CA ILE A 71 -5.45 18.36 2.21
C ILE A 71 -4.86 17.57 3.39
N PRO A 72 -5.55 17.47 4.52
CA PRO A 72 -5.11 16.66 5.65
C PRO A 72 -5.29 15.17 5.37
N ALA A 73 -4.56 14.32 6.11
CA ALA A 73 -4.73 12.88 6.04
C ALA A 73 -6.20 12.46 6.25
N GLY A 74 -6.67 11.50 5.45
CA GLY A 74 -8.04 11.00 5.51
C GLY A 74 -9.10 11.87 4.81
N LYS A 75 -8.68 12.94 4.14
CA LYS A 75 -9.57 13.75 3.28
C LYS A 75 -9.02 13.76 1.85
N SER A 76 -9.93 13.85 0.88
CA SER A 76 -9.60 14.08 -0.52
C SER A 76 -9.93 15.51 -0.90
N SER A 77 -9.18 16.09 -1.84
CA SER A 77 -9.51 17.38 -2.47
C SER A 77 -10.39 17.16 -3.69
N ALA A 78 -11.34 18.04 -3.92
CA ALA A 78 -12.07 18.17 -5.19
C ALA A 78 -11.44 19.22 -6.12
N VAL A 79 -10.35 19.85 -5.70
CA VAL A 79 -9.66 20.89 -6.47
C VAL A 79 -8.78 20.25 -7.53
N ILE A 80 -8.83 20.78 -8.73
CA ILE A 80 -7.90 20.49 -9.82
C ILE A 80 -6.86 21.60 -9.85
N LEU A 81 -5.57 21.24 -9.69
CA LEU A 81 -4.50 22.22 -9.70
C LEU A 81 -4.17 22.68 -11.13
N HIS A 82 -4.19 23.99 -11.32
CA HIS A 82 -3.76 24.63 -12.56
C HIS A 82 -2.32 25.13 -12.46
N LYS A 83 -1.80 25.64 -13.57
CA LYS A 83 -0.45 26.20 -13.64
C LYS A 83 -0.28 27.33 -12.62
N GLY A 84 0.81 27.29 -11.84
CA GLY A 84 1.12 28.28 -10.81
C GLY A 84 0.34 28.09 -9.51
N GLU A 85 -0.36 26.96 -9.34
CA GLU A 85 -1.11 26.61 -8.12
C GLU A 85 -0.48 25.42 -7.39
N CYS A 86 -0.70 25.37 -6.08
CA CYS A 86 -0.33 24.21 -5.25
C CYS A 86 -1.38 23.99 -4.16
N ALA A 87 -1.39 22.77 -3.61
CA ALA A 87 -2.16 22.44 -2.42
C ALA A 87 -1.21 22.04 -1.29
N ARG A 88 -1.42 22.58 -0.08
CA ARG A 88 -0.75 22.06 1.10
C ARG A 88 -1.28 20.65 1.37
N ILE A 89 -0.39 19.69 1.53
CA ILE A 89 -0.76 18.27 1.65
C ILE A 89 0.00 17.60 2.79
N MET A 90 -0.67 16.72 3.52
CA MET A 90 -0.08 15.92 4.58
C MET A 90 0.24 14.51 4.09
N THR A 91 1.23 13.88 4.71
CA THR A 91 1.62 12.48 4.46
C THR A 91 0.40 11.57 4.49
N GLY A 92 0.27 10.70 3.49
CA GLY A 92 -0.84 9.76 3.34
C GLY A 92 -2.11 10.34 2.73
N ALA A 93 -2.21 11.66 2.54
CA ALA A 93 -3.35 12.27 1.86
C ALA A 93 -3.32 12.01 0.34
N PRO A 94 -4.48 11.86 -0.32
CA PRO A 94 -4.56 11.71 -1.77
C PRO A 94 -3.99 12.94 -2.50
N VAL A 95 -3.14 12.68 -3.49
CA VAL A 95 -2.58 13.74 -4.34
C VAL A 95 -3.68 14.28 -5.24
N PRO A 96 -3.92 15.62 -5.27
CA PRO A 96 -4.98 16.19 -6.06
C PRO A 96 -4.68 16.09 -7.55
N GLU A 97 -5.73 16.09 -8.37
CA GLU A 97 -5.61 16.11 -9.81
C GLU A 97 -4.84 17.36 -10.28
N GLY A 98 -3.98 17.19 -11.27
CA GLY A 98 -3.12 18.26 -11.79
C GLY A 98 -1.77 18.34 -11.11
N ALA A 99 -1.52 17.65 -9.98
CA ALA A 99 -0.19 17.54 -9.39
C ALA A 99 0.54 16.27 -9.87
N ASP A 100 1.84 16.38 -10.08
CA ASP A 100 2.75 15.29 -10.41
C ASP A 100 3.93 15.15 -9.44
N MET A 101 3.94 16.01 -8.40
CA MET A 101 4.91 15.94 -7.33
C MET A 101 4.44 16.63 -6.05
N VAL A 102 5.14 16.30 -4.95
CA VAL A 102 5.04 17.00 -3.66
C VAL A 102 6.45 17.43 -3.25
N PHE A 103 6.70 18.71 -3.03
CA PHE A 103 7.93 19.12 -2.39
C PHE A 103 7.71 19.27 -0.87
N MET A 104 8.75 18.88 -0.13
CA MET A 104 8.68 18.81 1.33
C MET A 104 8.52 20.19 1.95
N ILE A 105 7.78 20.24 3.07
CA ILE A 105 7.51 21.47 3.79
C ILE A 105 8.80 22.18 4.26
N GLU A 106 9.87 21.44 4.53
CA GLU A 106 11.16 21.99 4.97
C GLU A 106 11.87 22.85 3.90
N TYR A 107 11.46 22.69 2.64
CA TYR A 107 12.06 23.40 1.51
C TYR A 107 11.15 24.47 0.94
N HIS A 108 10.20 25.00 1.71
CA HIS A 108 9.34 26.08 1.26
C HIS A 108 9.79 27.45 1.80
N GLU A 109 9.43 28.48 1.07
CA GLU A 109 9.46 29.86 1.53
C GLU A 109 8.15 30.54 1.12
N VAL A 110 7.61 31.35 2.03
CA VAL A 110 6.41 32.16 1.77
C VAL A 110 6.85 33.59 1.49
N ASN A 111 6.45 34.17 0.35
CA ASN A 111 6.73 35.56 0.01
C ASN A 111 5.74 36.54 0.68
N ALA A 112 5.95 37.84 0.46
CA ALA A 112 5.11 38.89 1.04
C ALA A 112 3.62 38.81 0.59
N ASP A 113 3.34 38.22 -0.55
CA ASP A 113 1.99 38.05 -1.11
C ASP A 113 1.31 36.75 -0.65
N GLY A 114 1.98 35.96 0.23
CA GLY A 114 1.47 34.69 0.74
C GLY A 114 1.62 33.52 -0.24
N MET A 115 2.34 33.68 -1.34
CA MET A 115 2.63 32.62 -2.28
C MET A 115 3.84 31.79 -1.81
N VAL A 116 3.87 30.51 -2.19
CA VAL A 116 4.87 29.54 -1.77
C VAL A 116 5.88 29.30 -2.89
N SER A 117 7.18 29.24 -2.56
CA SER A 117 8.26 28.89 -3.47
C SER A 117 9.10 27.75 -2.93
N PHE A 118 9.60 26.89 -3.82
CA PHE A 118 10.53 25.83 -3.50
C PHE A 118 11.97 26.37 -3.41
N LYS A 119 12.67 26.09 -2.33
CA LYS A 119 14.06 26.54 -2.06
C LYS A 119 15.09 25.40 -2.11
N GLY A 120 14.69 24.20 -2.45
CA GLY A 120 15.62 23.09 -2.66
C GLY A 120 16.35 23.18 -4.01
N GLN A 121 17.37 22.36 -4.18
CA GLN A 121 18.07 22.22 -5.46
C GLN A 121 17.36 21.21 -6.35
N THR A 122 16.99 20.06 -5.79
CA THR A 122 16.26 18.97 -6.47
C THR A 122 15.31 18.31 -5.47
N THR A 123 14.27 17.68 -6.00
CA THR A 123 13.35 16.88 -5.18
C THR A 123 12.83 15.70 -6.00
N ALA A 124 12.58 14.57 -5.33
CA ALA A 124 11.85 13.44 -5.87
C ALA A 124 10.38 13.82 -6.10
N SER A 125 9.58 12.94 -6.69
CA SER A 125 8.13 13.16 -6.80
C SER A 125 7.44 13.15 -5.44
N ASN A 126 7.98 12.37 -4.47
CA ASN A 126 7.41 12.16 -3.15
C ASN A 126 5.93 11.73 -3.18
N ILE A 127 5.57 10.96 -4.19
CA ILE A 127 4.24 10.37 -4.38
C ILE A 127 4.41 8.85 -4.38
N CYS A 128 3.68 8.17 -3.50
CA CYS A 128 3.46 6.74 -3.57
C CYS A 128 2.34 6.48 -4.59
N LEU A 129 2.64 5.75 -5.64
CA LEU A 129 1.68 5.51 -6.72
C LEU A 129 0.64 4.45 -6.33
N MET A 130 -0.57 4.60 -6.83
CA MET A 130 -1.61 3.57 -6.70
C MET A 130 -1.09 2.23 -7.21
N GLY A 131 -1.23 1.18 -6.40
CA GLY A 131 -0.83 -0.18 -6.75
C GLY A 131 0.69 -0.41 -6.84
N GLU A 132 1.54 0.49 -6.28
CA GLU A 132 2.99 0.29 -6.34
C GLU A 132 3.49 -0.88 -5.49
N ASP A 133 2.78 -1.20 -4.39
CA ASP A 133 3.12 -2.32 -3.52
C ASP A 133 2.45 -3.63 -3.99
N VAL A 134 1.14 -3.56 -4.29
CA VAL A 134 0.33 -4.70 -4.73
C VAL A 134 -0.77 -4.19 -5.66
N LYS A 135 -0.99 -4.86 -6.77
CA LYS A 135 -2.10 -4.57 -7.69
C LYS A 135 -3.29 -5.50 -7.44
N ALA A 136 -4.49 -5.02 -7.73
CA ALA A 136 -5.66 -5.87 -7.78
C ALA A 136 -5.44 -7.05 -8.73
N GLY A 137 -5.70 -8.27 -8.26
CA GLY A 137 -5.41 -9.52 -8.97
C GLY A 137 -4.04 -10.13 -8.74
N ASP A 138 -3.13 -9.46 -8.04
CA ASP A 138 -1.84 -10.05 -7.68
C ASP A 138 -1.99 -11.17 -6.64
N LEU A 139 -1.22 -12.24 -6.83
CA LEU A 139 -1.13 -13.33 -5.87
C LEU A 139 -0.30 -12.88 -4.65
N ILE A 140 -0.96 -12.74 -3.50
CA ILE A 140 -0.32 -12.28 -2.26
C ILE A 140 0.11 -13.40 -1.33
N LEU A 141 -0.63 -14.51 -1.27
CA LEU A 141 -0.26 -15.70 -0.52
C LEU A 141 -0.65 -16.97 -1.26
N LYS A 142 0.22 -17.96 -1.25
CA LYS A 142 -0.03 -19.28 -1.86
C LYS A 142 -0.66 -20.26 -0.88
N GLN A 143 -1.49 -21.16 -1.40
CA GLN A 143 -1.94 -22.36 -0.70
C GLN A 143 -0.75 -23.10 -0.06
N GLY A 144 -0.98 -23.71 1.09
CA GLY A 144 0.04 -24.43 1.87
C GLY A 144 0.88 -23.54 2.79
N LYS A 145 0.67 -22.20 2.77
CA LYS A 145 1.37 -21.28 3.65
C LYS A 145 0.88 -21.40 5.08
N LEU A 146 1.80 -21.56 6.04
CA LEU A 146 1.50 -21.43 7.48
C LEU A 146 1.26 -19.94 7.80
N LEU A 147 0.09 -19.62 8.32
CA LEU A 147 -0.32 -18.26 8.66
C LEU A 147 0.25 -17.85 10.01
N LYS A 148 1.29 -17.05 10.00
CA LYS A 148 1.86 -16.39 11.18
C LYS A 148 1.35 -14.94 11.23
N SER A 149 1.78 -14.17 12.22
CA SER A 149 1.30 -12.79 12.45
C SER A 149 1.48 -11.86 11.25
N HIS A 150 2.56 -12.00 10.48
CA HIS A 150 2.78 -11.18 9.30
C HIS A 150 1.88 -11.58 8.12
N GLU A 151 1.58 -12.88 7.92
CA GLU A 151 0.60 -13.29 6.93
C GLU A 151 -0.81 -12.81 7.30
N ILE A 152 -1.16 -12.88 8.59
CA ILE A 152 -2.43 -12.32 9.08
C ILE A 152 -2.52 -10.81 8.79
N ALA A 153 -1.44 -10.06 9.02
CA ALA A 153 -1.39 -8.62 8.74
C ALA A 153 -1.54 -8.33 7.23
N ILE A 154 -0.89 -9.12 6.37
CA ILE A 154 -1.04 -9.01 4.90
C ILE A 154 -2.49 -9.28 4.48
N LEU A 155 -3.11 -10.35 4.99
CA LEU A 155 -4.50 -10.69 4.68
C LEU A 155 -5.48 -9.61 5.16
N ALA A 156 -5.27 -9.08 6.36
CA ALA A 156 -6.07 -7.98 6.89
C ALA A 156 -5.92 -6.70 6.05
N GLY A 157 -4.68 -6.36 5.63
CA GLY A 157 -4.40 -5.24 4.74
C GLY A 157 -5.05 -5.37 3.37
N ALA A 158 -5.20 -6.62 2.87
CA ALA A 158 -5.92 -6.93 1.64
C ALA A 158 -7.44 -7.07 1.82
N GLY A 159 -7.99 -6.72 3.00
CA GLY A 159 -9.42 -6.71 3.27
C GLY A 159 -10.06 -8.09 3.49
N LYS A 160 -9.28 -9.14 3.74
CA LYS A 160 -9.82 -10.49 3.95
C LYS A 160 -10.34 -10.65 5.38
N GLU A 161 -11.64 -10.83 5.54
CA GLU A 161 -12.28 -11.15 6.83
C GLU A 161 -12.31 -12.64 7.12
N TRP A 162 -12.40 -13.46 6.09
CA TRP A 162 -12.49 -14.91 6.13
C TRP A 162 -11.42 -15.53 5.24
N VAL A 163 -10.93 -16.69 5.66
CA VAL A 163 -9.92 -17.44 4.91
C VAL A 163 -10.22 -18.93 4.96
N LYS A 164 -9.88 -19.62 3.88
CA LYS A 164 -9.98 -21.07 3.81
C LYS A 164 -8.67 -21.69 4.27
N VAL A 165 -8.74 -22.52 5.28
CA VAL A 165 -7.59 -23.16 5.90
C VAL A 165 -7.79 -24.67 5.99
N THR A 166 -6.70 -25.41 6.05
CA THR A 166 -6.75 -26.86 6.31
C THR A 166 -7.26 -27.10 7.73
N LYS A 167 -8.19 -28.04 7.91
CA LYS A 167 -8.63 -28.49 9.25
C LYS A 167 -7.45 -28.95 10.09
N GLN A 168 -7.57 -28.80 11.39
CA GLN A 168 -6.62 -29.38 12.32
C GLN A 168 -6.94 -30.87 12.54
N PRO A 169 -5.92 -31.71 12.80
CA PRO A 169 -6.10 -33.12 13.13
C PRO A 169 -6.95 -33.31 14.37
#